data_af86b5b59748432db9aac05bb4ab1e9a
#
_entry.id   af86b5b59748432db9aac05bb4ab1e9a
#
_cell.length_a   1.000
_cell.length_b   1.000
_cell.length_c   1.000
_cell.angle_alpha   90.00
_cell.angle_beta   90.00
_cell.angle_gamma   90.00
#
_symmetry.space_group_name_H-M   'P 1'
#
loop_
_entity.id
_entity.type
_entity.pdbx_description
1 polymer ?
#
loop_
_entity_poly.entity_id
_entity_poly.type
_entity_poly.pdbx_seq_one_letter_code
_entity_poly.pdbx_strand_id
1 'polypeptide(L)'
;MKNTPTTANDTNEVGKLYFISVLGALMAFTSLSTDIYLPAMPQMHKDLQGDVELTISGFLIGFALAQIIWGPISDRIGRKKPLRIGLILFIIGSIGCAFSETIFQIVTARVLQAFGACVGPMLSRAMIRDRYDRTQAAEMLSTLMVVMAIAPIAGPLLGGQ
;
A
#
# COMPACT_ATOMS: atom_id res chain seq x y z
N MET A 1 -49.71 -1.92 12.60
CA MET A 1 -49.17 -0.81 11.79
C MET A 1 -47.68 -1.07 11.61
N LYS A 2 -47.29 -1.40 10.39
CA LYS A 2 -45.92 -1.78 10.01
C LYS A 2 -45.07 -0.54 9.85
N ASN A 3 -44.03 -0.37 10.67
CA ASN A 3 -42.94 0.55 10.40
C ASN A 3 -41.87 -0.19 9.63
N THR A 4 -41.74 0.07 8.36
CA THR A 4 -40.62 -0.26 7.53
C THR A 4 -39.73 0.99 7.43
N PRO A 5 -38.52 0.96 8.03
CA PRO A 5 -37.42 1.77 7.58
C PRO A 5 -36.18 0.90 7.37
N THR A 6 -36.18 0.04 6.33
CA THR A 6 -35.08 -0.91 6.15
C THR A 6 -34.15 -0.53 4.98
N THR A 7 -34.56 0.35 4.08
CA THR A 7 -33.79 0.57 2.83
C THR A 7 -32.69 1.65 2.92
N ALA A 8 -32.81 2.64 3.80
CA ALA A 8 -31.82 3.72 3.92
C ALA A 8 -30.60 3.29 4.77
N ASN A 9 -30.77 2.36 5.69
CA ASN A 9 -29.69 1.85 6.55
C ASN A 9 -28.80 0.86 5.77
N ASP A 10 -29.41 0.04 4.94
CA ASP A 10 -28.72 -0.98 4.13
C ASP A 10 -27.80 -0.34 3.07
N THR A 11 -28.21 0.75 2.45
CA THR A 11 -27.38 1.46 1.45
C THR A 11 -26.17 2.15 2.09
N ASN A 12 -26.31 2.63 3.33
CA ASN A 12 -25.19 3.21 4.09
C ASN A 12 -24.19 2.13 4.53
N GLU A 13 -24.67 0.97 4.97
CA GLU A 13 -23.80 -0.14 5.36
C GLU A 13 -23.04 -0.72 4.16
N VAL A 14 -23.68 -0.90 3.02
CA VAL A 14 -23.05 -1.36 1.78
C VAL A 14 -21.98 -0.36 1.31
N GLY A 15 -22.28 0.94 1.36
CA GLY A 15 -21.30 2.01 1.03
C GLY A 15 -20.09 2.02 1.94
N LYS A 16 -20.31 1.79 3.24
CA LYS A 16 -19.25 1.67 4.25
C LYS A 16 -18.37 0.45 4.01
N LEU A 17 -18.98 -0.71 3.74
CA LEU A 17 -18.27 -1.95 3.47
C LEU A 17 -17.43 -1.85 2.19
N TYR A 18 -17.98 -1.27 1.12
CA TYR A 18 -17.25 -1.02 -0.12
C TYR A 18 -16.05 -0.09 0.11
N PHE A 19 -16.23 0.97 0.87
CA PHE A 19 -15.15 1.91 1.20
C PHE A 19 -14.03 1.23 1.97
N ILE A 20 -14.36 0.43 3.00
CA ILE A 20 -13.37 -0.33 3.79
C ILE A 20 -12.63 -1.35 2.91
N SER A 21 -13.34 -2.06 2.03
CA SER A 21 -12.69 -3.05 1.16
C SER A 21 -11.72 -2.43 0.17
N VAL A 22 -12.05 -1.27 -0.41
CA VAL A 22 -11.12 -0.54 -1.30
C VAL A 22 -9.89 -0.07 -0.53
N LEU A 23 -10.06 0.49 0.68
CA LEU A 23 -8.94 0.92 1.51
C LEU A 23 -8.08 -0.25 1.98
N GLY A 24 -8.72 -1.37 2.34
CA GLY A 24 -8.05 -2.61 2.70
C GLY A 24 -7.23 -3.17 1.55
N ALA A 25 -7.78 -3.18 0.34
CA ALA A 25 -7.07 -3.60 -0.86
C ALA A 25 -5.84 -2.71 -1.15
N LEU A 26 -5.96 -1.39 -0.98
CA LEU A 26 -4.83 -0.46 -1.14
C LEU A 26 -3.71 -0.73 -0.12
N MET A 27 -4.06 -1.06 1.12
CA MET A 27 -3.08 -1.39 2.17
C MET A 27 -2.44 -2.76 1.92
N ALA A 28 -3.24 -3.77 1.60
CA ALA A 28 -2.77 -5.12 1.30
C ALA A 28 -1.85 -5.16 0.09
N PHE A 29 -2.16 -4.38 -0.95
CA PHE A 29 -1.35 -4.27 -2.16
C PHE A 29 0.09 -3.82 -1.87
N THR A 30 0.26 -2.85 -0.97
CA THR A 30 1.59 -2.38 -0.56
C THR A 30 2.38 -3.46 0.17
N SER A 31 1.74 -4.18 1.09
CA SER A 31 2.34 -5.28 1.85
C SER A 31 2.73 -6.44 0.92
N LEU A 32 1.78 -6.89 0.10
CA LEU A 32 2.01 -7.96 -0.89
C LEU A 32 3.17 -7.64 -1.83
N SER A 33 3.29 -6.39 -2.30
CA SER A 33 4.39 -5.98 -3.18
C SER A 33 5.77 -6.13 -2.55
N THR A 34 5.87 -5.98 -1.22
CA THR A 34 7.12 -6.17 -0.48
C THR A 34 7.37 -7.64 -0.22
N ASP A 35 6.33 -8.38 0.18
CA ASP A 35 6.45 -9.76 0.65
C ASP A 35 6.66 -10.76 -0.50
N ILE A 36 6.08 -10.50 -1.69
CA ILE A 36 6.32 -11.30 -2.91
C ILE A 36 7.78 -11.25 -3.37
N TYR A 37 8.48 -10.17 -3.03
CA TYR A 37 9.89 -10.01 -3.40
C TYR A 37 10.85 -10.86 -2.54
N LEU A 38 10.49 -11.14 -1.29
CA LEU A 38 11.36 -11.86 -0.35
C LEU A 38 11.81 -13.24 -0.85
N PRO A 39 10.97 -14.10 -1.42
CA PRO A 39 11.40 -15.39 -1.95
C PRO A 39 12.36 -15.31 -3.14
N ALA A 40 12.34 -14.20 -3.89
CA ALA A 40 13.22 -14.01 -5.05
C ALA A 40 14.65 -13.58 -4.67
N MET A 41 14.89 -13.10 -3.44
CA MET A 41 16.19 -12.61 -2.99
C MET A 41 17.34 -13.62 -3.09
N PRO A 42 17.16 -14.92 -2.71
CA PRO A 42 18.25 -15.89 -2.80
C PRO A 42 18.73 -16.14 -4.24
N GLN A 43 17.82 -16.02 -5.20
CA GLN A 43 18.14 -16.16 -6.61
C GLN A 43 18.84 -14.93 -7.15
N MET A 44 18.35 -13.75 -6.79
CA MET A 44 18.98 -12.46 -7.15
C MET A 44 20.41 -12.36 -6.61
N HIS A 45 20.69 -12.90 -5.43
CA HIS A 45 22.04 -12.92 -4.85
C HIS A 45 23.01 -13.79 -5.66
N LYS A 46 22.52 -14.81 -6.38
CA LYS A 46 23.35 -15.64 -7.26
C LYS A 46 23.57 -14.99 -8.64
N ASP A 47 22.56 -14.29 -9.14
CA ASP A 47 22.55 -13.76 -10.50
C ASP A 47 23.16 -12.36 -10.58
N LEU A 48 23.04 -11.57 -9.52
CA LEU A 48 23.51 -10.20 -9.44
C LEU A 48 24.65 -10.10 -8.40
N GLN A 49 25.83 -9.69 -8.86
CA GLN A 49 26.97 -9.46 -7.97
C GLN A 49 26.74 -8.19 -7.14
N GLY A 50 26.44 -8.34 -5.82
CA GLY A 50 26.30 -7.25 -4.87
C GLY A 50 25.30 -7.53 -3.74
N ASP A 51 25.15 -6.55 -2.84
CA ASP A 51 24.32 -6.68 -1.64
C ASP A 51 22.83 -6.48 -1.96
N VAL A 52 22.11 -7.58 -2.18
CA VAL A 52 20.68 -7.59 -2.45
C VAL A 52 19.86 -6.96 -1.30
N GLU A 53 20.40 -6.99 -0.08
CA GLU A 53 19.78 -6.37 1.10
C GLU A 53 19.63 -4.84 0.95
N LEU A 54 20.46 -4.20 0.14
CA LEU A 54 20.34 -2.78 -0.19
C LEU A 54 19.02 -2.46 -0.90
N THR A 55 18.44 -3.41 -1.59
CA THR A 55 17.16 -3.22 -2.30
C THR A 55 15.99 -3.05 -1.31
N ILE A 56 16.01 -3.80 -0.21
CA ILE A 56 15.01 -3.65 0.87
C ILE A 56 15.26 -2.38 1.65
N SER A 57 16.51 -2.13 2.03
CA SER A 57 16.88 -0.92 2.77
C SER A 57 16.54 0.34 1.97
N GLY A 58 16.85 0.36 0.67
CA GLY A 58 16.47 1.45 -0.23
C GLY A 58 14.95 1.66 -0.32
N PHE A 59 14.18 0.57 -0.40
CA PHE A 59 12.72 0.65 -0.39
C PHE A 59 12.21 1.24 0.93
N LEU A 60 12.68 0.78 2.08
CA LEU A 60 12.24 1.27 3.39
C LEU A 60 12.58 2.74 3.61
N ILE A 61 13.79 3.16 3.24
CA ILE A 61 14.21 4.57 3.31
C ILE A 61 13.34 5.42 2.38
N GLY A 62 13.16 4.99 1.14
CA GLY A 62 12.27 5.67 0.18
C GLY A 62 10.85 5.79 0.68
N PHE A 63 10.33 4.73 1.29
CA PHE A 63 8.99 4.69 1.88
C PHE A 63 8.82 5.68 3.04
N ALA A 64 9.82 5.75 3.94
CA ALA A 64 9.81 6.69 5.07
C ALA A 64 9.88 8.15 4.60
N LEU A 65 10.79 8.47 3.67
CA LEU A 65 10.91 9.81 3.10
C LEU A 65 9.63 10.21 2.35
N ALA A 66 9.07 9.30 1.59
CA ALA A 66 7.84 9.53 0.86
C ALA A 66 6.66 9.87 1.79
N GLN A 67 6.54 9.22 2.95
CA GLN A 67 5.48 9.54 3.93
C GLN A 67 5.58 10.98 4.44
N ILE A 68 6.79 11.46 4.69
CA ILE A 68 7.02 12.84 5.14
C ILE A 68 6.60 13.85 4.06
N ILE A 69 6.89 13.55 2.79
CA ILE A 69 6.59 14.43 1.66
C ILE A 69 5.10 14.40 1.30
N TRP A 70 4.51 13.21 1.18
CA TRP A 70 3.13 13.06 0.76
C TRP A 70 2.10 13.49 1.80
N GLY A 71 2.44 13.49 3.10
CA GLY A 71 1.57 13.97 4.17
C GLY A 71 1.06 15.40 3.88
N PRO A 72 1.94 16.41 3.94
CA PRO A 72 1.56 17.79 3.70
C PRO A 72 0.99 18.06 2.29
N ILE A 73 1.47 17.34 1.28
CA ILE A 73 0.98 17.47 -0.10
C ILE A 73 -0.48 17.01 -0.18
N SER A 74 -0.81 15.85 0.41
CA SER A 74 -2.16 15.30 0.36
C SER A 74 -3.18 16.16 1.11
N ASP A 75 -2.75 16.86 2.14
CA ASP A 75 -3.60 17.78 2.91
C ASP A 75 -3.93 19.06 2.12
N ARG A 76 -3.01 19.52 1.25
CA ARG A 76 -3.19 20.72 0.43
C ARG A 76 -3.95 20.49 -0.86
N ILE A 77 -3.66 19.42 -1.60
CA ILE A 77 -4.19 19.16 -2.94
C ILE A 77 -5.34 18.15 -2.97
N GLY A 78 -5.71 17.62 -1.78
CA GLY A 78 -6.76 16.62 -1.61
C GLY A 78 -6.26 15.20 -1.86
N ARG A 79 -7.04 14.20 -1.43
CA ARG A 79 -6.65 12.79 -1.34
C ARG A 79 -6.54 12.07 -2.71
N LYS A 80 -7.35 12.51 -3.70
CA LYS A 80 -7.44 11.81 -5.01
C LYS A 80 -6.22 11.99 -5.90
N LYS A 81 -5.62 13.19 -5.91
CA LYS A 81 -4.46 13.49 -6.77
C LYS A 81 -3.20 12.74 -6.34
N PRO A 82 -2.80 12.77 -5.05
CA PRO A 82 -1.67 11.97 -4.57
C PRO A 82 -1.84 10.47 -4.82
N LEU A 83 -3.07 9.94 -4.66
CA LEU A 83 -3.35 8.54 -4.93
C LEU A 83 -3.03 8.14 -6.37
N ARG A 84 -3.49 8.95 -7.34
CA ARG A 84 -3.21 8.70 -8.77
C ARG A 84 -1.72 8.78 -9.09
N ILE A 85 -1.04 9.82 -8.60
CA ILE A 85 0.39 10.03 -8.82
C ILE A 85 1.18 8.88 -8.18
N GLY A 86 0.82 8.49 -6.95
CA GLY A 86 1.46 7.38 -6.26
C GLY A 86 1.32 6.05 -7.01
N LEU A 87 0.13 5.74 -7.52
CA LEU A 87 -0.08 4.54 -8.34
C LEU A 87 0.75 4.55 -9.62
N ILE A 88 0.85 5.68 -10.29
CA ILE A 88 1.69 5.83 -11.50
C ILE A 88 3.17 5.61 -11.15
N LEU A 89 3.66 6.24 -10.08
CA LEU A 89 5.04 6.05 -9.60
C LEU A 89 5.33 4.60 -9.24
N PHE A 90 4.35 3.93 -8.59
CA PHE A 90 4.46 2.52 -8.26
C PHE A 90 4.59 1.64 -9.51
N ILE A 91 3.77 1.88 -10.53
CA ILE A 91 3.81 1.13 -11.80
C ILE A 91 5.15 1.36 -12.50
N ILE A 92 5.60 2.61 -12.60
CA ILE A 92 6.90 2.94 -13.22
C ILE A 92 8.04 2.28 -12.47
N GLY A 93 8.05 2.33 -11.13
CA GLY A 93 9.05 1.67 -10.30
C GLY A 93 9.03 0.15 -10.48
N SER A 94 7.85 -0.47 -10.58
CA SER A 94 7.71 -1.92 -10.81
C SER A 94 8.24 -2.34 -12.18
N ILE A 95 7.93 -1.57 -13.22
CA ILE A 95 8.48 -1.79 -14.57
C ILE A 95 10.00 -1.62 -14.54
N GLY A 96 10.50 -0.57 -13.87
CA GLY A 96 11.94 -0.35 -13.69
C GLY A 96 12.63 -1.53 -13.02
N CYS A 97 12.05 -2.13 -11.99
CA CYS A 97 12.59 -3.33 -11.35
C CYS A 97 12.64 -4.53 -12.31
N ALA A 98 11.61 -4.70 -13.15
CA ALA A 98 11.55 -5.84 -14.08
C ALA A 98 12.60 -5.79 -15.19
N PHE A 99 13.04 -4.58 -15.61
CA PHE A 99 14.06 -4.38 -16.65
C PHE A 99 15.45 -4.06 -16.08
N SER A 100 15.65 -4.18 -14.79
CA SER A 100 16.93 -3.87 -14.16
C SER A 100 17.92 -5.04 -14.31
N GLU A 101 19.12 -4.73 -14.79
CA GLU A 101 20.22 -5.68 -14.95
C GLU A 101 21.29 -5.54 -13.84
N THR A 102 21.24 -4.45 -13.07
CA THR A 102 22.21 -4.18 -11.99
C THR A 102 21.51 -3.87 -10.68
N ILE A 103 22.19 -4.18 -9.56
CA ILE A 103 21.65 -3.89 -8.21
C ILE A 103 21.35 -2.40 -8.03
N PHE A 104 22.21 -1.52 -8.55
CA PHE A 104 21.99 -0.07 -8.46
C PHE A 104 20.70 0.37 -9.17
N GLN A 105 20.40 -0.19 -10.33
CA GLN A 105 19.14 0.06 -11.05
C GLN A 105 17.94 -0.43 -10.26
N ILE A 106 18.04 -1.64 -9.67
CA ILE A 106 16.97 -2.19 -8.82
C ILE A 106 16.74 -1.31 -7.59
N VAL A 107 17.79 -0.90 -6.87
CA VAL A 107 17.67 -0.02 -5.71
C VAL A 107 16.96 1.29 -6.07
N THR A 108 17.37 1.91 -7.17
CA THR A 108 16.76 3.17 -7.65
C THR A 108 15.28 2.97 -8.01
N ALA A 109 14.97 1.91 -8.73
CA ALA A 109 13.59 1.57 -9.09
C ALA A 109 12.74 1.24 -7.85
N ARG A 110 13.33 0.58 -6.84
CA ARG A 110 12.70 0.29 -5.55
C ARG A 110 12.40 1.55 -4.74
N VAL A 111 13.31 2.51 -4.70
CA VAL A 111 13.07 3.80 -4.08
C VAL A 111 11.88 4.50 -4.76
N LEU A 112 11.85 4.53 -6.08
CA LEU A 112 10.74 5.11 -6.85
C LEU A 112 9.41 4.37 -6.58
N GLN A 113 9.45 3.05 -6.55
CA GLN A 113 8.31 2.19 -6.21
C GLN A 113 7.79 2.48 -4.80
N ALA A 114 8.69 2.68 -3.84
CA ALA A 114 8.36 3.01 -2.46
C ALA A 114 7.64 4.35 -2.32
N PHE A 115 8.05 5.36 -3.10
CA PHE A 115 7.34 6.65 -3.18
C PHE A 115 5.89 6.49 -3.64
N GLY A 116 5.62 5.54 -4.51
CA GLY A 116 4.26 5.20 -4.94
C GLY A 116 3.50 4.37 -3.91
N ALA A 117 4.16 3.36 -3.36
CA ALA A 117 3.56 2.40 -2.44
C ALA A 117 3.06 3.03 -1.13
N CYS A 118 3.78 4.00 -0.58
CA CYS A 118 3.45 4.63 0.70
C CYS A 118 2.11 5.37 0.69
N VAL A 119 1.65 5.79 -0.49
CA VAL A 119 0.42 6.59 -0.66
C VAL A 119 -0.82 5.78 -0.27
N GLY A 120 -0.85 4.47 -0.56
CA GLY A 120 -1.95 3.57 -0.19
C GLY A 120 -2.28 3.59 1.30
N PRO A 121 -1.39 3.09 2.17
CA PRO A 121 -1.63 3.04 3.62
C PRO A 121 -1.78 4.42 4.26
N MET A 122 -1.03 5.42 3.78
CA MET A 122 -1.10 6.77 4.32
C MET A 122 -2.47 7.41 4.06
N LEU A 123 -2.94 7.39 2.81
CA LEU A 123 -4.23 7.98 2.44
C LEU A 123 -5.41 7.20 3.01
N SER A 124 -5.32 5.87 3.10
CA SER A 124 -6.36 5.05 3.72
C SER A 124 -6.62 5.49 5.16
N ARG A 125 -5.57 5.66 5.96
CA ARG A 125 -5.69 6.16 7.33
C ARG A 125 -6.22 7.59 7.40
N ALA A 126 -5.75 8.47 6.50
CA ALA A 126 -6.19 9.85 6.45
C ALA A 126 -7.68 9.96 6.07
N MET A 127 -8.14 9.23 5.05
CA MET A 127 -9.54 9.24 4.60
C MET A 127 -10.50 8.72 5.67
N ILE A 128 -10.10 7.73 6.48
CA ILE A 128 -10.91 7.26 7.61
C ILE A 128 -11.04 8.36 8.66
N ARG A 129 -9.93 9.00 9.04
CA ARG A 129 -9.96 10.08 10.05
C ARG A 129 -10.75 11.31 9.59
N ASP A 130 -10.74 11.58 8.28
CA ASP A 130 -11.45 12.73 7.71
C ASP A 130 -12.98 12.51 7.66
N ARG A 131 -13.43 11.24 7.65
CA ARG A 131 -14.83 10.90 7.37
C ARG A 131 -15.61 10.34 8.56
N TYR A 132 -14.94 9.84 9.58
CA TYR A 132 -15.55 9.13 10.69
C TYR A 132 -15.13 9.69 12.04
N ASP A 133 -16.03 9.58 13.04
CA ASP A 133 -15.73 9.93 14.41
C ASP A 133 -14.64 9.04 15.01
N ARG A 134 -14.04 9.49 16.12
CA ARG A 134 -12.91 8.80 16.77
C ARG A 134 -13.16 7.31 17.04
N THR A 135 -14.35 6.95 17.50
CA THR A 135 -14.70 5.56 17.82
C THR A 135 -14.85 4.72 16.55
N GLN A 136 -15.57 5.22 15.57
CA GLN A 136 -15.76 4.55 14.28
C GLN A 136 -14.45 4.45 13.50
N ALA A 137 -13.62 5.49 13.54
CA ALA A 137 -12.31 5.48 12.91
C ALA A 137 -11.39 4.42 13.54
N ALA A 138 -11.43 4.24 14.87
CA ALA A 138 -10.66 3.22 15.56
C ALA A 138 -11.08 1.80 15.15
N GLU A 139 -12.38 1.52 15.05
CA GLU A 139 -12.90 0.23 14.56
C GLU A 139 -12.44 -0.07 13.13
N MET A 140 -12.57 0.92 12.25
CA MET A 140 -12.17 0.76 10.84
C MET A 140 -10.66 0.57 10.70
N LEU A 141 -9.86 1.32 11.45
CA LEU A 141 -8.41 1.17 11.44
C LEU A 141 -7.98 -0.19 11.98
N SER A 142 -8.65 -0.72 13.03
CA SER A 142 -8.36 -2.06 13.53
C SER A 142 -8.68 -3.14 12.49
N THR A 143 -9.79 -3.02 11.77
CA THR A 143 -10.14 -3.93 10.67
C THR A 143 -9.08 -3.90 9.56
N LEU A 144 -8.60 -2.71 9.19
CA LEU A 144 -7.52 -2.57 8.20
C LEU A 144 -6.19 -3.17 8.68
N MET A 145 -5.90 -3.07 9.98
CA MET A 145 -4.70 -3.71 10.56
C MET A 145 -4.77 -5.24 10.49
N VAL A 146 -5.95 -5.83 10.68
CA VAL A 146 -6.14 -7.28 10.48
C VAL A 146 -5.85 -7.68 9.02
N VAL A 147 -6.35 -6.91 8.06
CA VAL A 147 -6.06 -7.14 6.63
C VAL A 147 -4.56 -7.05 6.36
N MET A 148 -3.87 -6.04 6.92
CA MET A 148 -2.41 -5.91 6.80
C MET A 148 -1.65 -7.08 7.44
N ALA A 149 -2.14 -7.63 8.55
CA ALA A 149 -1.49 -8.76 9.23
C ALA A 149 -1.61 -10.07 8.44
N ILE A 150 -2.66 -10.23 7.64
CA ILE A 150 -2.88 -11.42 6.80
C ILE A 150 -2.05 -11.34 5.51
N ALA A 151 -1.80 -10.15 4.98
CA ALA A 151 -1.07 -9.95 3.72
C ALA A 151 0.32 -10.59 3.69
N PRO A 152 1.18 -10.49 4.74
CA PRO A 152 2.49 -11.14 4.79
C PRO A 152 2.44 -12.67 4.77
N ILE A 153 1.32 -13.26 5.17
CA ILE A 153 1.13 -14.72 5.11
C ILE A 153 0.83 -15.16 3.68
N ALA A 154 0.05 -14.34 2.95
CA ALA A 154 -0.31 -14.63 1.56
C ALA A 154 0.85 -14.35 0.58
N GLY A 155 1.73 -13.37 0.87
CA GLY A 155 2.84 -12.97 0.02
C GLY A 155 3.79 -14.11 -0.35
N PRO A 156 4.41 -14.81 0.63
CA PRO A 156 5.31 -15.91 0.35
C PRO A 156 4.65 -17.12 -0.32
N LEU A 157 3.35 -17.35 -0.05
CA LEU A 157 2.59 -18.43 -0.69
C LEU A 157 2.37 -18.18 -2.19
N LEU A 158 2.23 -16.92 -2.59
CA LEU A 158 2.04 -16.52 -3.99
C LEU A 158 3.38 -16.32 -4.71
N GLY A 159 4.41 -15.86 -4.00
CA GLY A 159 5.74 -15.57 -4.56
C GLY A 159 6.70 -16.77 -4.58
N GLY A 160 6.37 -17.85 -3.89
CA GLY A 160 7.22 -19.07 -3.79
C GLY A 160 6.91 -20.13 -4.86
N GLN A 161 6.03 -19.87 -5.82
CA GLN A 161 5.72 -20.75 -6.95
C GLN A 161 6.41 -20.23 -8.22
#